data_115fd33824286d1acfb55be06b57e214
#
_entry.id   115fd33824286d1acfb55be06b57e214
#
_cell.length_a   1.000
_cell.length_b   1.000
_cell.length_c   1.000
_cell.angle_alpha   90.00
_cell.angle_beta   90.00
_cell.angle_gamma   90.00
#
_symmetry.space_group_name_H-M   'P 1'
#
loop_
_entity.id
_entity.type
_entity.pdbx_description
1 polymer ?
#
loop_
_entity_poly.entity_id
_entity_poly.type
_entity_poly.pdbx_seq_one_letter_code
_entity_poly.pdbx_strand_id
1 'polypeptide(L)'
;MYIKRGIIILIIAVIAGLKGYSQEILSNEASYRVEYSYYYKRDSTKAGYLMDTYFLDICKSGHSFFYSRITQYRDSVKQASLAHGMDAYQASEVIRSLPRGLAWYIDKRYADRKVMYYTQLVWDVFRGIGELELPKWEIVGDTTILNGFTCNKAIGVAGGREWIVWYTPDIQLNEGPWLLWGLPGLILKAEDSTGCFKFICDNVGELAPPYYVLLSGDYNNTRSMDLAGAVRAETMYELDPKKFMSVYGFGEMQGPPIPKRYYIPLYLVK
;
A
#
# COMPACT_ATOMS: atom_id res chain seq x y z
N MET A 1 52.58 6.10 5.16
CA MET A 1 51.70 4.95 5.48
C MET A 1 50.68 5.32 6.60
N TYR A 2 50.26 6.61 6.70
CA TYR A 2 49.32 7.09 7.76
C TYR A 2 47.98 7.57 7.28
N ILE A 3 47.78 7.73 5.97
CA ILE A 3 46.51 8.28 5.40
C ILE A 3 45.40 7.24 5.30
N LYS A 4 45.74 5.92 5.25
CA LYS A 4 44.71 4.86 5.13
C LYS A 4 43.94 4.54 6.43
N ARG A 5 44.48 4.87 7.61
CA ARG A 5 43.81 4.60 8.89
C ARG A 5 42.71 5.62 9.25
N GLY A 6 42.87 6.89 8.85
CA GLY A 6 41.89 7.94 9.13
C GLY A 6 40.58 7.77 8.35
N ILE A 7 40.67 7.30 7.10
CA ILE A 7 39.51 7.09 6.23
C ILE A 7 38.68 5.90 6.69
N ILE A 8 39.32 4.82 7.19
CA ILE A 8 38.62 3.63 7.70
C ILE A 8 37.86 3.96 8.98
N ILE A 9 38.41 4.79 9.86
CA ILE A 9 37.74 5.21 11.10
C ILE A 9 36.56 6.13 10.83
N LEU A 10 36.64 6.99 9.81
CA LEU A 10 35.53 7.88 9.40
C LEU A 10 34.36 7.07 8.79
N ILE A 11 34.68 6.05 7.99
CA ILE A 11 33.66 5.13 7.41
C ILE A 11 33.01 4.30 8.51
N ILE A 12 33.73 3.83 9.51
CA ILE A 12 33.19 3.07 10.64
C ILE A 12 32.33 3.95 11.55
N ALA A 13 32.68 5.22 11.75
CA ALA A 13 31.87 6.19 12.53
C ALA A 13 30.57 6.56 11.82
N VAL A 14 30.58 6.69 10.49
CA VAL A 14 29.37 6.90 9.67
C VAL A 14 28.49 5.65 9.72
N ILE A 15 29.06 4.45 9.68
CA ILE A 15 28.32 3.18 9.80
C ILE A 15 27.76 2.99 11.23
N ALA A 16 28.46 3.42 12.28
CA ALA A 16 27.98 3.31 13.65
C ALA A 16 26.85 4.30 14.00
N GLY A 17 26.85 5.49 13.40
CA GLY A 17 25.72 6.45 13.50
C GLY A 17 24.48 6.04 12.70
N LEU A 18 24.63 5.14 11.72
CA LEU A 18 23.57 4.64 10.85
C LEU A 18 22.98 3.30 11.31
N LYS A 19 23.36 2.76 12.47
CA LYS A 19 22.86 1.44 12.93
C LYS A 19 21.35 1.33 13.07
N GLY A 20 20.67 2.41 13.41
CA GLY A 20 19.20 2.46 13.39
C GLY A 20 18.63 2.51 11.96
N TYR A 21 19.27 3.24 11.07
CA TYR A 21 18.84 3.38 9.66
C TYR A 21 19.15 2.14 8.82
N SER A 22 20.29 1.46 9.06
CA SER A 22 20.70 0.31 8.26
C SER A 22 19.83 -0.94 8.51
N GLN A 23 19.31 -1.10 9.73
CA GLN A 23 18.46 -2.25 10.06
C GLN A 23 17.06 -2.13 9.47
N GLU A 24 16.52 -0.93 9.36
CA GLU A 24 15.23 -0.66 8.71
C GLU A 24 15.34 -0.73 7.18
N ILE A 25 16.43 -0.24 6.61
CA ILE A 25 16.72 -0.35 5.17
C ILE A 25 16.91 -1.82 4.76
N LEU A 26 17.68 -2.61 5.51
CA LEU A 26 17.89 -4.04 5.21
C LEU A 26 16.60 -4.87 5.39
N SER A 27 15.68 -4.45 6.26
CA SER A 27 14.39 -5.12 6.43
C SER A 27 13.44 -4.93 5.25
N ASN A 28 13.63 -3.91 4.45
CA ASN A 28 12.75 -3.53 3.34
C ASN A 28 13.35 -3.86 1.96
N GLU A 29 14.41 -4.68 1.89
CA GLU A 29 14.97 -5.14 0.61
C GLU A 29 13.98 -6.07 -0.08
N ALA A 30 13.36 -5.58 -1.15
CA ALA A 30 12.44 -6.34 -1.96
C ALA A 30 13.20 -7.26 -2.93
N SER A 31 12.76 -8.52 -3.02
CA SER A 31 13.29 -9.53 -3.91
C SER A 31 12.40 -9.78 -5.12
N TYR A 32 11.08 -9.60 -4.96
CA TYR A 32 10.09 -9.74 -6.01
C TYR A 32 9.16 -8.54 -6.05
N ARG A 33 8.70 -8.19 -7.24
CA ARG A 33 7.63 -7.23 -7.46
C ARG A 33 6.54 -7.85 -8.30
N VAL A 34 5.31 -7.66 -7.85
CA VAL A 34 4.11 -7.95 -8.64
C VAL A 34 3.40 -6.63 -8.92
N GLU A 35 3.08 -6.40 -10.18
CA GLU A 35 2.32 -5.21 -10.61
C GLU A 35 0.87 -5.60 -10.81
N TYR A 36 -0.05 -4.85 -10.20
CA TYR A 36 -1.49 -5.07 -10.31
C TYR A 36 -2.19 -3.84 -10.85
N SER A 37 -3.05 -4.03 -11.84
CA SER A 37 -4.12 -3.09 -12.16
C SER A 37 -5.23 -3.25 -11.13
N TYR A 38 -5.53 -2.18 -10.40
CA TYR A 38 -6.59 -2.11 -9.41
C TYR A 38 -7.77 -1.32 -9.95
N TYR A 39 -8.88 -2.01 -10.21
CA TYR A 39 -10.15 -1.42 -10.64
C TYR A 39 -11.08 -1.31 -9.44
N TYR A 40 -11.69 -0.12 -9.26
CA TYR A 40 -12.55 0.12 -8.11
C TYR A 40 -13.70 1.09 -8.44
N LYS A 41 -14.83 0.88 -7.81
CA LYS A 41 -15.94 1.81 -7.80
C LYS A 41 -15.88 2.64 -6.53
N ARG A 42 -15.65 3.93 -6.66
CA ARG A 42 -15.64 4.84 -5.52
C ARG A 42 -17.04 5.27 -5.08
N ASP A 43 -17.99 5.23 -5.99
CA ASP A 43 -19.35 5.70 -5.83
C ASP A 43 -20.33 4.63 -6.33
N SER A 44 -21.19 4.13 -5.43
CA SER A 44 -22.15 3.05 -5.76
C SER A 44 -23.21 3.46 -6.78
N THR A 45 -23.40 4.76 -7.01
CA THR A 45 -24.40 5.28 -7.95
C THR A 45 -23.87 5.45 -9.37
N LYS A 46 -22.55 5.30 -9.56
CA LYS A 46 -21.90 5.49 -10.86
C LYS A 46 -21.57 4.16 -11.53
N ALA A 47 -21.85 4.08 -12.82
CA ALA A 47 -21.34 3.01 -13.66
C ALA A 47 -19.85 3.24 -13.98
N GLY A 48 -19.11 2.14 -14.18
CA GLY A 48 -17.70 2.18 -14.53
C GLY A 48 -16.76 2.10 -13.34
N TYR A 49 -15.50 1.83 -13.65
CA TYR A 49 -14.42 1.71 -12.68
C TYR A 49 -13.45 2.89 -12.82
N LEU A 50 -12.91 3.30 -11.70
CA LEU A 50 -11.64 4.00 -11.65
C LEU A 50 -10.51 2.96 -11.65
N MET A 51 -9.30 3.36 -12.02
CA MET A 51 -8.15 2.46 -12.09
C MET A 51 -6.92 3.14 -11.49
N ASP A 52 -6.15 2.36 -10.74
CA ASP A 52 -4.81 2.71 -10.27
C ASP A 52 -3.89 1.50 -10.47
N THR A 53 -2.59 1.73 -10.56
CA THR A 53 -1.59 0.67 -10.63
C THR A 53 -0.92 0.52 -9.27
N TYR A 54 -0.88 -0.71 -8.77
CA TYR A 54 -0.29 -1.04 -7.48
C TYR A 54 0.92 -1.97 -7.63
N PHE A 55 1.92 -1.72 -6.83
CA PHE A 55 3.03 -2.64 -6.62
C PHE A 55 2.82 -3.44 -5.33
N LEU A 56 3.08 -4.74 -5.41
CA LEU A 56 3.30 -5.62 -4.28
C LEU A 56 4.77 -5.98 -4.28
N ASP A 57 5.53 -5.39 -3.38
CA ASP A 57 6.94 -5.70 -3.16
C ASP A 57 7.09 -6.71 -2.03
N ILE A 58 7.72 -7.84 -2.31
CA ILE A 58 7.93 -8.94 -1.38
C ILE A 58 9.39 -8.92 -0.94
N CYS A 59 9.60 -8.72 0.36
CA CYS A 59 10.92 -8.54 0.94
C CYS A 59 11.50 -9.84 1.51
N LYS A 60 12.82 -9.98 1.45
CA LYS A 60 13.56 -11.10 2.06
C LYS A 60 13.36 -11.21 3.57
N SER A 61 13.01 -10.11 4.23
CA SER A 61 12.73 -10.05 5.66
C SER A 61 11.40 -10.68 6.09
N GLY A 62 10.60 -11.21 5.15
CA GLY A 62 9.26 -11.72 5.44
C GLY A 62 8.22 -10.63 5.62
N HIS A 63 8.42 -9.48 4.99
CA HIS A 63 7.45 -8.40 4.84
C HIS A 63 6.99 -8.31 3.40
N SER A 64 5.79 -7.77 3.18
CA SER A 64 5.39 -7.29 1.85
C SER A 64 4.68 -5.95 1.93
N PHE A 65 4.94 -5.11 0.93
CA PHE A 65 4.38 -3.76 0.82
C PHE A 65 3.47 -3.68 -0.40
N PHE A 66 2.25 -3.21 -0.19
CA PHE A 66 1.29 -3.01 -1.27
C PHE A 66 0.90 -1.53 -1.34
N TYR A 67 1.22 -0.85 -2.44
CA TYR A 67 1.12 0.61 -2.56
C TYR A 67 0.90 1.07 -4.00
N SER A 68 0.28 2.26 -4.15
CA SER A 68 0.07 2.88 -5.46
C SER A 68 1.41 3.31 -6.09
N ARG A 69 1.67 2.83 -7.31
CA ARG A 69 2.81 3.26 -8.14
C ARG A 69 2.76 4.76 -8.41
N ILE A 70 1.58 5.28 -8.69
CA ILE A 70 1.38 6.70 -9.01
C ILE A 70 1.72 7.56 -7.78
N THR A 71 1.24 7.17 -6.60
CA THR A 71 1.53 7.89 -5.36
C THR A 71 3.01 7.84 -5.02
N GLN A 72 3.66 6.67 -5.13
CA GLN A 72 5.10 6.54 -4.92
C GLN A 72 5.91 7.42 -5.89
N TYR A 73 5.54 7.46 -7.17
CA TYR A 73 6.20 8.33 -8.15
C TYR A 73 6.08 9.80 -7.76
N ARG A 74 4.90 10.25 -7.33
CA ARG A 74 4.69 11.63 -6.85
C ARG A 74 5.56 11.95 -5.63
N ASP A 75 5.61 11.02 -4.67
CA ASP A 75 6.43 11.18 -3.48
C ASP A 75 7.92 11.25 -3.82
N SER A 76 8.40 10.42 -4.74
CA SER A 76 9.80 10.47 -5.20
C SER A 76 10.14 11.78 -5.90
N VAL A 77 9.25 12.32 -6.73
CA VAL A 77 9.42 13.63 -7.38
C VAL A 77 9.43 14.74 -6.33
N LYS A 78 8.54 14.71 -5.33
CA LYS A 78 8.51 15.68 -4.24
C LYS A 78 9.83 15.66 -3.45
N GLN A 79 10.30 14.47 -3.05
CA GLN A 79 11.56 14.33 -2.31
C GLN A 79 12.77 14.79 -3.13
N ALA A 80 12.83 14.45 -4.42
CA ALA A 80 13.87 14.94 -5.32
C ALA A 80 13.85 16.48 -5.42
N SER A 81 12.67 17.09 -5.54
CA SER A 81 12.53 18.55 -5.59
C SER A 81 13.06 19.23 -4.30
N LEU A 82 12.70 18.69 -3.13
CA LEU A 82 13.23 19.16 -1.84
C LEU A 82 14.75 18.99 -1.75
N ALA A 83 15.29 17.86 -2.18
CA ALA A 83 16.73 17.59 -2.20
C ALA A 83 17.52 18.55 -3.13
N HIS A 84 16.86 19.07 -4.17
CA HIS A 84 17.42 20.10 -5.05
C HIS A 84 17.23 21.54 -4.54
N GLY A 85 16.80 21.71 -3.29
CA GLY A 85 16.71 23.00 -2.60
C GLY A 85 15.39 23.75 -2.81
N MET A 86 14.37 23.12 -3.40
CA MET A 86 13.03 23.69 -3.42
C MET A 86 12.42 23.68 -2.03
N ASP A 87 11.64 24.71 -1.69
CA ASP A 87 10.83 24.70 -0.48
C ASP A 87 9.60 23.76 -0.64
N ALA A 88 8.89 23.52 0.47
CA ALA A 88 7.74 22.59 0.48
C ALA A 88 6.60 23.05 -0.44
N TYR A 89 6.41 24.36 -0.61
CA TYR A 89 5.39 24.92 -1.50
C TYR A 89 5.76 24.67 -2.97
N GLN A 90 6.99 25.00 -3.35
CA GLN A 90 7.51 24.78 -4.70
C GLN A 90 7.46 23.30 -5.09
N ALA A 91 7.91 22.41 -4.20
CA ALA A 91 7.83 20.95 -4.41
C ALA A 91 6.38 20.48 -4.58
N SER A 92 5.44 21.06 -3.82
CA SER A 92 4.01 20.75 -3.94
C SER A 92 3.41 21.20 -5.27
N GLU A 93 3.84 22.37 -5.80
CA GLU A 93 3.43 22.84 -7.12
C GLU A 93 3.92 21.91 -8.24
N VAL A 94 5.17 21.42 -8.16
CA VAL A 94 5.71 20.47 -9.14
C VAL A 94 4.84 19.22 -9.24
N ILE A 95 4.43 18.65 -8.11
CA ILE A 95 3.62 17.43 -8.11
C ILE A 95 2.13 17.66 -8.39
N ARG A 96 1.67 18.93 -8.40
CA ARG A 96 0.24 19.25 -8.64
C ARG A 96 -0.23 18.82 -10.02
N SER A 97 0.63 18.92 -11.05
CA SER A 97 0.34 18.54 -12.42
C SER A 97 0.40 17.03 -12.68
N LEU A 98 0.98 16.26 -11.76
CA LEU A 98 1.11 14.81 -11.92
C LEU A 98 -0.21 14.08 -11.62
N PRO A 99 -0.46 12.94 -12.26
CA PRO A 99 -1.59 12.09 -11.92
C PRO A 99 -1.66 11.80 -10.42
N ARG A 100 -2.86 11.60 -9.88
CA ARG A 100 -3.06 11.25 -8.47
C ARG A 100 -3.46 9.78 -8.37
N GLY A 101 -2.67 9.01 -7.63
CA GLY A 101 -3.02 7.68 -7.18
C GLY A 101 -3.75 7.71 -5.83
N LEU A 102 -4.16 6.55 -5.37
CA LEU A 102 -4.73 6.39 -4.03
C LEU A 102 -3.61 6.56 -2.99
N ALA A 103 -3.95 7.23 -1.89
CA ALA A 103 -2.98 7.66 -0.88
C ALA A 103 -2.78 6.64 0.26
N TRP A 104 -3.22 5.40 0.08
CA TRP A 104 -3.05 4.37 1.10
C TRP A 104 -2.02 3.32 0.67
N TYR A 105 -1.36 2.73 1.65
CA TYR A 105 -0.51 1.58 1.46
C TYR A 105 -0.61 0.61 2.64
N ILE A 106 -0.16 -0.62 2.43
CA ILE A 106 -0.20 -1.70 3.40
C ILE A 106 1.20 -2.29 3.57
N ASP A 107 1.64 -2.46 4.83
CA ASP A 107 2.79 -3.27 5.22
C ASP A 107 2.26 -4.53 5.91
N LYS A 108 2.45 -5.70 5.29
CA LYS A 108 2.13 -7.00 5.86
C LYS A 108 3.39 -7.60 6.49
N ARG A 109 3.32 -7.90 7.78
CA ARG A 109 4.41 -8.48 8.57
C ARG A 109 4.02 -9.88 9.03
N TYR A 110 4.53 -10.88 8.34
CA TYR A 110 4.10 -12.26 8.57
C TYR A 110 4.62 -12.84 9.88
N ALA A 111 5.86 -12.53 10.28
CA ALA A 111 6.46 -13.01 11.52
C ALA A 111 5.67 -12.56 12.76
N ASP A 112 5.22 -11.31 12.76
CA ASP A 112 4.48 -10.70 13.89
C ASP A 112 2.97 -10.85 13.74
N ARG A 113 2.51 -11.38 12.60
CA ARG A 113 1.09 -11.42 12.21
C ARG A 113 0.42 -10.05 12.32
N LYS A 114 1.12 -9.01 11.88
CA LYS A 114 0.64 -7.63 11.91
C LYS A 114 0.44 -7.08 10.52
N VAL A 115 -0.57 -6.26 10.39
CA VAL A 115 -0.77 -5.39 9.22
C VAL A 115 -0.74 -3.94 9.68
N MET A 116 -0.02 -3.12 8.93
CA MET A 116 -0.07 -1.67 9.08
C MET A 116 -0.69 -1.08 7.83
N TYR A 117 -1.75 -0.34 8.04
CA TYR A 117 -2.46 0.40 7.02
C TYR A 117 -2.15 1.88 7.18
N TYR A 118 -1.69 2.51 6.11
CA TYR A 118 -1.38 3.93 6.10
C TYR A 118 -2.25 4.63 5.07
N THR A 119 -2.84 5.75 5.45
CA THR A 119 -3.60 6.60 4.53
C THR A 119 -3.35 8.06 4.85
N GLN A 120 -3.17 8.88 3.80
CA GLN A 120 -3.03 10.32 3.97
C GLN A 120 -4.39 10.98 3.86
N LEU A 121 -4.81 11.62 4.95
CA LEU A 121 -6.07 12.37 5.03
C LEU A 121 -5.76 13.82 5.37
N VAL A 122 -6.14 14.71 4.48
CA VAL A 122 -5.78 16.14 4.52
C VAL A 122 -4.26 16.29 4.38
N TRP A 123 -3.55 16.63 5.46
CA TRP A 123 -2.07 16.73 5.51
C TRP A 123 -1.41 15.77 6.51
N ASP A 124 -2.21 15.01 7.26
CA ASP A 124 -1.71 14.03 8.23
C ASP A 124 -1.76 12.61 7.65
N VAL A 125 -0.84 11.78 8.11
CA VAL A 125 -0.86 10.34 7.84
C VAL A 125 -1.51 9.61 9.02
N PHE A 126 -2.48 8.78 8.72
CA PHE A 126 -3.15 7.91 9.67
C PHE A 126 -2.58 6.51 9.53
N ARG A 127 -2.09 5.95 10.64
CA ARG A 127 -1.55 4.60 10.69
C ARG A 127 -2.46 3.70 11.53
N GLY A 128 -3.13 2.78 10.85
CA GLY A 128 -3.90 1.72 11.49
C GLY A 128 -3.03 0.49 11.73
N ILE A 129 -3.03 -0.04 12.93
CA ILE A 129 -2.30 -1.28 13.28
C ILE A 129 -3.32 -2.33 13.65
N GLY A 130 -3.22 -3.52 13.02
CA GLY A 130 -4.12 -4.63 13.25
C GLY A 130 -3.42 -5.99 13.17
N GLU A 131 -4.18 -7.04 13.42
CA GLU A 131 -3.74 -8.41 13.17
C GLU A 131 -3.81 -8.69 11.66
N LEU A 132 -2.77 -9.33 11.13
CA LEU A 132 -2.77 -9.87 9.77
C LEU A 132 -3.51 -11.22 9.80
N GLU A 133 -4.81 -11.17 9.56
CA GLU A 133 -5.65 -12.36 9.52
C GLU A 133 -5.32 -13.20 8.29
N LEU A 134 -5.24 -14.52 8.47
CA LEU A 134 -5.16 -15.47 7.35
C LEU A 134 -6.58 -15.71 6.82
N PRO A 135 -6.89 -15.33 5.57
CA PRO A 135 -8.18 -15.61 4.98
C PRO A 135 -8.45 -17.11 4.95
N LYS A 136 -9.67 -17.50 5.29
CA LYS A 136 -10.11 -18.92 5.16
C LYS A 136 -10.53 -19.16 3.73
N TRP A 137 -9.66 -19.83 2.98
CA TRP A 137 -9.90 -20.15 1.57
C TRP A 137 -10.60 -21.48 1.38
N GLU A 138 -11.62 -21.48 0.55
CA GLU A 138 -12.22 -22.66 -0.05
C GLU A 138 -11.68 -22.78 -1.49
N ILE A 139 -10.91 -23.84 -1.75
CA ILE A 139 -10.38 -24.11 -3.10
C ILE A 139 -11.47 -24.84 -3.87
N VAL A 140 -11.88 -24.29 -5.00
CA VAL A 140 -12.88 -24.88 -5.90
C VAL A 140 -12.23 -25.48 -7.13
N GLY A 141 -12.87 -26.46 -7.75
CA GLY A 141 -12.28 -27.27 -8.83
C GLY A 141 -12.09 -26.56 -10.18
N ASP A 142 -12.43 -25.26 -10.28
CA ASP A 142 -12.30 -24.51 -11.52
C ASP A 142 -10.83 -24.14 -11.78
N THR A 143 -10.41 -24.22 -13.04
CA THR A 143 -9.10 -23.78 -13.51
C THR A 143 -9.21 -22.82 -14.69
N THR A 144 -8.21 -21.97 -14.87
CA THR A 144 -8.09 -21.05 -16.01
C THR A 144 -6.63 -20.76 -16.32
N ILE A 145 -6.36 -20.14 -17.45
CA ILE A 145 -5.00 -19.66 -17.80
C ILE A 145 -4.99 -18.14 -17.70
N LEU A 146 -4.11 -17.60 -16.87
CA LEU A 146 -3.85 -16.16 -16.75
C LEU A 146 -2.35 -15.90 -16.91
N ASN A 147 -1.98 -14.96 -17.77
CA ASN A 147 -0.58 -14.59 -18.02
C ASN A 147 0.31 -15.80 -18.39
N GLY A 148 -0.25 -16.85 -19.01
CA GLY A 148 0.45 -18.08 -19.36
C GLY A 148 0.57 -19.11 -18.22
N PHE A 149 0.07 -18.81 -17.02
CA PHE A 149 0.08 -19.72 -15.87
C PHE A 149 -1.25 -20.43 -15.70
N THR A 150 -1.21 -21.71 -15.33
CA THR A 150 -2.42 -22.43 -14.88
C THR A 150 -2.81 -21.95 -13.51
N CYS A 151 -4.03 -21.43 -13.37
CA CYS A 151 -4.57 -20.89 -12.13
C CYS A 151 -5.73 -21.72 -11.61
N ASN A 152 -5.74 -21.93 -10.30
CA ASN A 152 -6.83 -22.51 -9.56
C ASN A 152 -7.69 -21.42 -8.93
N LYS A 153 -8.98 -21.69 -8.77
CA LYS A 153 -9.92 -20.77 -8.14
C LYS A 153 -10.06 -21.05 -6.67
N ALA A 154 -10.14 -19.99 -5.88
CA ALA A 154 -10.52 -20.06 -4.46
C ALA A 154 -11.51 -18.95 -4.11
N ILE A 155 -12.30 -19.19 -3.06
CA ILE A 155 -13.25 -18.23 -2.51
C ILE A 155 -12.93 -18.07 -1.03
N GLY A 156 -12.97 -16.85 -0.51
CA GLY A 156 -12.67 -16.60 0.90
C GLY A 156 -13.04 -15.19 1.35
N VAL A 157 -12.89 -14.93 2.65
CA VAL A 157 -13.23 -13.64 3.24
C VAL A 157 -11.98 -12.93 3.73
N ALA A 158 -11.78 -11.71 3.30
CA ALA A 158 -10.74 -10.80 3.79
C ALA A 158 -11.28 -9.38 3.91
N GLY A 159 -10.91 -8.66 4.99
CA GLY A 159 -11.35 -7.30 5.23
C GLY A 159 -12.88 -7.13 5.23
N GLY A 160 -13.62 -8.13 5.69
CA GLY A 160 -15.07 -8.14 5.74
C GLY A 160 -15.78 -8.39 4.40
N ARG A 161 -15.03 -8.62 3.30
CA ARG A 161 -15.56 -8.90 1.96
C ARG A 161 -15.28 -10.32 1.54
N GLU A 162 -16.21 -10.91 0.81
CA GLU A 162 -16.02 -12.17 0.10
C GLU A 162 -15.29 -11.89 -1.22
N TRP A 163 -14.26 -12.69 -1.50
CA TRP A 163 -13.40 -12.59 -2.67
C TRP A 163 -13.41 -13.88 -3.46
N ILE A 164 -13.47 -13.76 -4.78
CA ILE A 164 -13.21 -14.82 -5.74
C ILE A 164 -11.82 -14.54 -6.31
N VAL A 165 -10.90 -15.49 -6.12
CA VAL A 165 -9.50 -15.32 -6.54
C VAL A 165 -9.05 -16.45 -7.45
N TRP A 166 -8.06 -16.13 -8.28
CA TRP A 166 -7.34 -17.06 -9.13
C TRP A 166 -5.86 -16.99 -8.79
N TYR A 167 -5.29 -18.08 -8.34
CA TYR A 167 -3.90 -18.18 -7.93
C TYR A 167 -3.18 -19.27 -8.70
N THR A 168 -1.86 -19.11 -8.89
CA THR A 168 -1.03 -20.11 -9.56
C THR A 168 -0.01 -20.72 -8.61
N PRO A 169 0.07 -22.06 -8.52
CA PRO A 169 1.11 -22.74 -7.74
C PRO A 169 2.48 -22.68 -8.45
N ASP A 170 2.54 -22.32 -9.75
CA ASP A 170 3.80 -22.23 -10.51
C ASP A 170 4.71 -21.11 -9.97
N ILE A 171 4.13 -20.12 -9.29
CA ILE A 171 4.86 -19.06 -8.60
C ILE A 171 4.71 -19.29 -7.09
N GLN A 172 5.75 -19.80 -6.43
CA GLN A 172 5.75 -20.24 -5.04
C GLN A 172 5.84 -19.06 -4.06
N LEU A 173 4.92 -18.11 -4.22
CA LEU A 173 4.76 -16.95 -3.34
C LEU A 173 3.33 -16.99 -2.78
N ASN A 174 3.19 -17.24 -1.47
CA ASN A 174 1.87 -17.32 -0.82
C ASN A 174 1.27 -15.92 -0.61
N GLU A 175 1.30 -15.12 -1.68
CA GLU A 175 1.06 -13.69 -1.67
C GLU A 175 -0.06 -13.29 -2.64
N GLY A 176 -0.53 -12.07 -2.43
CA GLY A 176 -1.52 -11.44 -3.30
C GLY A 176 -1.75 -9.97 -2.95
N PRO A 177 -2.60 -9.28 -3.73
CA PRO A 177 -2.87 -7.87 -3.55
C PRO A 177 -3.61 -7.61 -2.23
N TRP A 178 -3.44 -6.41 -1.69
CA TRP A 178 -4.12 -5.93 -0.49
C TRP A 178 -3.94 -6.89 0.70
N LEU A 179 -5.02 -7.41 1.30
CA LEU A 179 -5.01 -8.37 2.42
C LEU A 179 -5.21 -9.83 1.97
N LEU A 180 -5.11 -10.09 0.67
CA LEU A 180 -5.31 -11.41 0.09
C LEU A 180 -3.96 -12.14 0.07
N TRP A 181 -3.85 -13.27 0.79
CA TRP A 181 -2.62 -14.05 0.92
C TRP A 181 -2.91 -15.46 1.46
N GLY A 182 -1.87 -16.30 1.52
CA GLY A 182 -1.92 -17.59 2.21
C GLY A 182 -2.43 -18.76 1.37
N LEU A 183 -2.74 -18.58 0.08
CA LEU A 183 -2.92 -19.67 -0.86
C LEU A 183 -1.57 -20.30 -1.24
N PRO A 184 -1.52 -21.56 -1.69
CA PRO A 184 -0.27 -22.20 -2.11
C PRO A 184 0.15 -21.70 -3.51
N GLY A 185 0.51 -20.42 -3.60
CA GLY A 185 0.91 -19.75 -4.82
C GLY A 185 0.47 -18.29 -4.87
N LEU A 186 0.89 -17.58 -5.94
CA LEU A 186 0.60 -16.18 -6.14
C LEU A 186 -0.81 -15.95 -6.67
N ILE A 187 -1.56 -15.02 -6.06
CA ILE A 187 -2.87 -14.61 -6.55
C ILE A 187 -2.69 -13.67 -7.73
N LEU A 188 -3.09 -14.11 -8.93
CA LEU A 188 -2.99 -13.32 -10.16
C LEU A 188 -4.23 -12.48 -10.45
N LYS A 189 -5.40 -12.90 -9.95
CA LYS A 189 -6.64 -12.12 -10.09
C LYS A 189 -7.48 -12.27 -8.84
N ALA A 190 -8.09 -11.17 -8.42
CA ALA A 190 -9.06 -11.16 -7.34
C ALA A 190 -10.21 -10.21 -7.69
N GLU A 191 -11.44 -10.61 -7.36
CA GLU A 191 -12.64 -9.80 -7.54
C GLU A 191 -13.55 -10.01 -6.33
N ASP A 192 -14.06 -8.94 -5.73
CA ASP A 192 -15.02 -9.07 -4.64
C ASP A 192 -16.39 -9.51 -5.16
N SER A 193 -17.18 -10.19 -4.34
CA SER A 193 -18.48 -10.75 -4.73
C SER A 193 -19.49 -9.70 -5.20
N THR A 194 -19.27 -8.43 -4.82
CA THR A 194 -20.12 -7.30 -5.27
C THR A 194 -19.71 -6.74 -6.64
N GLY A 195 -18.55 -7.14 -7.16
CA GLY A 195 -17.97 -6.61 -8.40
C GLY A 195 -17.56 -5.12 -8.29
N CYS A 196 -17.33 -4.62 -7.07
CA CYS A 196 -16.89 -3.23 -6.87
C CYS A 196 -15.37 -3.08 -6.93
N PHE A 197 -14.64 -4.13 -6.61
CA PHE A 197 -13.18 -4.12 -6.52
C PHE A 197 -12.59 -5.31 -7.27
N LYS A 198 -11.55 -5.02 -8.05
CA LYS A 198 -10.85 -6.03 -8.85
C LYS A 198 -9.37 -5.74 -8.92
N PHE A 199 -8.55 -6.76 -8.67
CA PHE A 199 -7.11 -6.75 -8.89
C PHE A 199 -6.77 -7.72 -10.01
N ILE A 200 -5.94 -7.28 -10.95
CA ILE A 200 -5.44 -8.11 -12.06
C ILE A 200 -3.93 -7.95 -12.09
N CYS A 201 -3.20 -9.06 -11.99
CA CYS A 201 -1.75 -9.07 -12.13
C CYS A 201 -1.37 -8.78 -13.57
N ASP A 202 -0.60 -7.72 -13.78
CA ASP A 202 -0.06 -7.34 -15.09
C ASP A 202 1.34 -7.93 -15.31
N ASN A 203 2.16 -7.95 -14.23
CA ASN A 203 3.52 -8.42 -14.29
C ASN A 203 4.01 -8.98 -12.95
N VAL A 204 4.93 -9.92 -12.99
CA VAL A 204 5.66 -10.46 -11.84
C VAL A 204 7.11 -10.70 -12.22
N GLY A 205 8.04 -10.31 -11.36
CA GLY A 205 9.45 -10.50 -11.61
C GLY A 205 10.33 -10.32 -10.38
N GLU A 206 11.52 -10.90 -10.47
CA GLU A 206 12.58 -10.65 -9.51
C GLU A 206 13.13 -9.23 -9.69
N LEU A 207 13.51 -8.61 -8.58
CA LEU A 207 14.15 -7.31 -8.57
C LEU A 207 15.67 -7.46 -8.49
N ALA A 208 16.37 -6.99 -9.53
CA ALA A 208 17.82 -6.93 -9.58
C ALA A 208 18.28 -5.61 -10.22
N PRO A 209 19.16 -4.82 -9.60
CA PRO A 209 19.80 -4.96 -8.29
C PRO A 209 18.80 -4.81 -7.12
N PRO A 210 19.25 -5.01 -5.86
CA PRO A 210 18.38 -4.88 -4.70
C PRO A 210 17.61 -3.56 -4.73
N TYR A 211 16.29 -3.66 -4.54
CA TYR A 211 15.41 -2.51 -4.46
C TYR A 211 14.93 -2.36 -3.01
N TYR A 212 15.04 -1.15 -2.48
CA TYR A 212 14.58 -0.86 -1.13
C TYR A 212 13.27 -0.10 -1.18
N VAL A 213 12.26 -0.64 -0.52
CA VAL A 213 10.98 0.06 -0.37
C VAL A 213 11.20 1.20 0.63
N LEU A 214 11.19 2.42 0.12
CA LEU A 214 11.30 3.63 0.93
C LEU A 214 9.89 4.14 1.20
N LEU A 215 9.54 4.22 2.47
CA LEU A 215 8.36 4.95 2.88
C LEU A 215 8.65 6.45 2.72
N SER A 216 7.74 7.21 2.17
CA SER A 216 7.94 8.65 2.04
C SER A 216 8.14 9.27 3.44
N GLY A 217 8.99 10.31 3.54
CA GLY A 217 9.34 10.91 4.84
C GLY A 217 8.16 11.46 5.65
N ASP A 218 7.01 11.67 5.02
CA ASP A 218 5.79 12.15 5.67
C ASP A 218 5.16 11.09 6.60
N TYR A 219 5.51 9.80 6.43
CA TYR A 219 5.01 8.71 7.30
C TYR A 219 5.66 8.67 8.69
N ASN A 220 6.71 9.46 8.94
CA ASN A 220 7.32 9.58 10.27
C ASN A 220 6.43 10.34 11.26
N ASN A 221 5.55 11.24 10.79
CA ASN A 221 4.58 11.99 11.59
C ASN A 221 3.18 11.39 11.43
N THR A 222 2.93 10.26 12.08
CA THR A 222 1.68 9.54 11.91
C THR A 222 0.80 9.61 13.15
N ARG A 223 -0.52 9.75 12.94
CA ARG A 223 -1.53 9.49 13.97
C ARG A 223 -1.78 7.99 14.03
N SER A 224 -1.27 7.33 15.08
CA SER A 224 -1.40 5.89 15.25
C SER A 224 -2.69 5.53 15.98
N MET A 225 -3.37 4.50 15.47
CA MET A 225 -4.61 3.96 16.04
C MET A 225 -4.74 2.48 15.67
N ASP A 226 -5.81 1.83 16.11
CA ASP A 226 -6.13 0.49 15.60
C ASP A 226 -6.54 0.55 14.11
N LEU A 227 -6.43 -0.58 13.42
CA LEU A 227 -6.76 -0.68 11.99
C LEU A 227 -8.20 -0.22 11.71
N ALA A 228 -9.14 -0.63 12.55
CA ALA A 228 -10.55 -0.25 12.41
C ALA A 228 -10.75 1.26 12.56
N GLY A 229 -10.01 1.92 13.46
CA GLY A 229 -10.01 3.37 13.62
C GLY A 229 -9.54 4.12 12.39
N ALA A 230 -8.44 3.67 11.78
CA ALA A 230 -7.91 4.28 10.55
C ALA A 230 -8.89 4.13 9.37
N VAL A 231 -9.49 2.97 9.22
CA VAL A 231 -10.52 2.73 8.19
C VAL A 231 -11.77 3.56 8.43
N ARG A 232 -12.22 3.70 9.69
CA ARG A 232 -13.35 4.60 10.03
C ARG A 232 -13.01 6.06 9.75
N ALA A 233 -11.78 6.50 10.03
CA ALA A 233 -11.33 7.86 9.73
C ALA A 233 -11.37 8.14 8.23
N GLU A 234 -10.83 7.23 7.40
CA GLU A 234 -10.89 7.34 5.94
C GLU A 234 -12.33 7.35 5.43
N THR A 235 -13.16 6.43 5.90
CA THR A 235 -14.57 6.35 5.51
C THR A 235 -15.32 7.64 5.88
N MET A 236 -15.05 8.19 7.08
CA MET A 236 -15.63 9.47 7.50
C MET A 236 -15.16 10.62 6.58
N TYR A 237 -13.86 10.68 6.26
CA TYR A 237 -13.31 11.69 5.37
C TYR A 237 -13.95 11.64 3.98
N GLU A 238 -14.19 10.44 3.46
CA GLU A 238 -14.80 10.25 2.15
C GLU A 238 -16.30 10.57 2.14
N LEU A 239 -17.03 10.23 3.18
CA LEU A 239 -18.48 10.44 3.28
C LEU A 239 -18.86 11.85 3.76
N ASP A 240 -18.17 12.34 4.78
CA ASP A 240 -18.45 13.62 5.41
C ASP A 240 -17.14 14.33 5.84
N PRO A 241 -16.44 14.97 4.89
CA PRO A 241 -15.19 15.68 5.18
C PRO A 241 -15.33 16.77 6.23
N LYS A 242 -16.49 17.46 6.33
CA LYS A 242 -16.71 18.50 7.36
C LYS A 242 -16.69 17.91 8.76
N LYS A 243 -17.41 16.81 8.96
CA LYS A 243 -17.42 16.07 10.23
C LYS A 243 -16.02 15.53 10.56
N PHE A 244 -15.32 14.96 9.56
CA PHE A 244 -13.96 14.50 9.74
C PHE A 244 -13.04 15.62 10.23
N MET A 245 -13.04 16.78 9.57
CA MET A 245 -12.20 17.93 9.96
C MET A 245 -12.44 18.35 11.40
N SER A 246 -13.70 18.44 11.82
CA SER A 246 -14.09 18.78 13.19
C SER A 246 -13.63 17.71 14.20
N VAL A 247 -13.90 16.42 13.94
CA VAL A 247 -13.59 15.30 14.85
C VAL A 247 -12.08 15.14 15.06
N TYR A 248 -11.30 15.31 14.00
CA TYR A 248 -9.85 15.10 14.05
C TYR A 248 -9.03 16.38 14.26
N GLY A 249 -9.70 17.51 14.55
CA GLY A 249 -9.04 18.76 14.98
C GLY A 249 -8.36 19.52 13.85
N PHE A 250 -8.78 19.35 12.59
CA PHE A 250 -8.28 20.11 11.45
C PHE A 250 -8.95 21.48 11.27
N GLY A 251 -9.87 21.86 12.19
CA GLY A 251 -10.64 23.08 12.11
C GLY A 251 -11.93 22.92 11.30
N GLU A 252 -12.61 24.03 11.08
CA GLU A 252 -13.86 24.05 10.31
C GLU A 252 -13.57 24.23 8.81
N MET A 253 -14.15 23.37 8.01
CA MET A 253 -14.08 23.50 6.55
C MET A 253 -15.03 24.64 6.11
N GLN A 254 -14.46 25.73 5.63
CA GLN A 254 -15.20 26.81 4.99
C GLN A 254 -15.66 26.41 3.58
N GLY A 255 -16.82 26.87 3.17
CA GLY A 255 -17.29 26.68 1.79
C GLY A 255 -18.74 26.19 1.67
N PRO A 256 -19.23 26.01 0.43
CA PRO A 256 -20.59 25.56 0.17
C PRO A 256 -20.84 24.15 0.74
N PRO A 257 -22.10 23.74 0.88
CA PRO A 257 -22.46 22.38 1.25
C PRO A 257 -21.80 21.36 0.32
N ILE A 258 -21.19 20.31 0.89
CA ILE A 258 -20.61 19.22 0.11
C ILE A 258 -21.76 18.32 -0.36
N PRO A 259 -21.85 17.98 -1.65
CA PRO A 259 -22.85 17.04 -2.15
C PRO A 259 -22.75 15.70 -1.41
N LYS A 260 -23.90 15.03 -1.21
CA LYS A 260 -23.95 13.69 -0.64
C LYS A 260 -23.05 12.75 -1.45
N ARG A 261 -22.20 12.03 -0.75
CA ARG A 261 -21.27 11.04 -1.33
C ARG A 261 -21.75 9.62 -1.02
N TYR A 262 -21.47 8.70 -1.93
CA TYR A 262 -21.87 7.29 -1.85
C TYR A 262 -20.63 6.40 -1.91
N TYR A 263 -19.69 6.69 -1.01
CA TYR A 263 -18.41 5.99 -0.95
C TYR A 263 -18.57 4.51 -0.61
N ILE A 264 -17.83 3.65 -1.33
CA ILE A 264 -17.74 2.22 -1.09
C ILE A 264 -16.36 1.95 -0.49
N PRO A 265 -16.25 1.64 0.82
CA PRO A 265 -14.96 1.32 1.42
C PRO A 265 -14.48 -0.07 0.96
N LEU A 266 -13.17 -0.19 0.67
CA LEU A 266 -12.56 -1.48 0.36
C LEU A 266 -12.55 -2.39 1.59
N TYR A 267 -12.24 -1.85 2.76
CA TYR A 267 -12.26 -2.54 4.05
C TYR A 267 -13.59 -2.32 4.76
N LEU A 268 -14.27 -3.40 5.13
CA LEU A 268 -15.49 -3.33 5.92
C LEU A 268 -15.16 -3.60 7.39
N VAL A 269 -15.33 -2.60 8.23
CA VAL A 269 -15.19 -2.73 9.69
C VAL A 269 -16.53 -3.14 10.28
N LYS A 270 -16.53 -4.17 11.12
CA LYS A 270 -17.69 -4.56 11.92
C LYS A 270 -17.88 -3.65 13.11
#